data_4ef63f42be51d650059712430ea0b8b3
#
_entry.id   4ef63f42be51d650059712430ea0b8b3
#
_cell.length_a   1.000
_cell.length_b   1.000
_cell.length_c   1.000
_cell.angle_alpha   90.00
_cell.angle_beta   90.00
_cell.angle_gamma   90.00
#
_symmetry.space_group_name_H-M   'P 1'
#
loop_
_entity.id
_entity.type
_entity.pdbx_description
1 polymer ?
#
loop_
_entity_poly.entity_id
_entity_poly.type
_entity_poly.pdbx_seq_one_letter_code
_entity_poly.pdbx_strand_id
1 'polypeptide(L)'
;MSDYLVQFNNISKFFGKVIALKDVTMKLRKGEIMCLLGDNGAGKSTLIKTLAGVHKPDEGEIIFEGQKIVFDSPKDALDIGIATVYQDLALVPLMSVTRNFFMGREPLKGPPFLKTFDIEKANKIAAERMGQIGIDVRDPSQAVGTMSGGERQCLAISRAIYFGAKVLVLDEPTSALGVHQASVVLKYIVKAASQGLAVILITHNVHHAYPVGNSFTVLNRGKSLGTYEKKDISREKLLSM
;
A
#
# COMPACT_ATOMS: atom_id res chain seq x y z
N MET A 1 8.60 -19.28 15.67
CA MET A 1 8.42 -18.57 14.40
C MET A 1 8.25 -17.09 14.72
N SER A 2 8.82 -16.19 13.95
CA SER A 2 8.65 -14.74 14.19
C SER A 2 7.19 -14.36 13.95
N ASP A 3 6.56 -13.63 14.91
CA ASP A 3 5.20 -13.11 14.76
C ASP A 3 5.09 -11.98 13.72
N TYR A 4 6.23 -11.57 13.17
CA TYR A 4 6.32 -10.45 12.23
C TYR A 4 6.43 -10.93 10.79
N LEU A 5 5.58 -10.36 9.93
CA LEU A 5 5.59 -10.61 8.49
C LEU A 5 6.73 -9.87 7.79
N VAL A 6 6.94 -8.59 8.18
CA VAL A 6 8.03 -7.73 7.68
C VAL A 6 8.82 -7.18 8.85
N GLN A 7 10.14 -7.16 8.71
CA GLN A 7 11.02 -6.48 9.67
C GLN A 7 12.08 -5.68 8.89
N PHE A 8 12.24 -4.44 9.28
CA PHE A 8 13.35 -3.59 8.91
C PHE A 8 14.31 -3.54 10.10
N ASN A 9 15.55 -3.93 9.90
CA ASN A 9 16.55 -3.93 10.93
C ASN A 9 17.66 -2.92 10.56
N ASN A 10 17.68 -1.78 11.24
CA ASN A 10 18.71 -0.73 11.10
C ASN A 10 18.92 -0.25 9.66
N ILE A 11 17.83 -0.04 8.93
CA ILE A 11 17.88 0.41 7.54
C ILE A 11 18.44 1.82 7.44
N SER A 12 19.52 1.96 6.69
CA SER A 12 20.09 3.26 6.28
C SER A 12 20.10 3.38 4.77
N LYS A 13 19.84 4.60 4.27
CA LYS A 13 19.88 4.93 2.84
C LYS A 13 20.50 6.30 2.61
N PHE A 14 21.49 6.36 1.75
CA PHE A 14 22.24 7.56 1.41
C PHE A 14 22.08 7.88 -0.08
N PHE A 15 21.98 9.15 -0.40
CA PHE A 15 22.04 9.66 -1.78
C PHE A 15 23.18 10.70 -1.86
N GLY A 16 24.36 10.22 -2.23
CA GLY A 16 25.58 11.02 -2.15
C GLY A 16 25.85 11.46 -0.70
N LYS A 17 25.83 12.77 -0.44
CA LYS A 17 26.00 13.31 0.92
C LYS A 17 24.69 13.43 1.72
N VAL A 18 23.55 13.13 1.11
CA VAL A 18 22.24 13.24 1.77
C VAL A 18 21.93 11.94 2.50
N ILE A 19 21.71 12.03 3.80
CA ILE A 19 21.24 10.92 4.63
C ILE A 19 19.71 10.93 4.56
N ALA A 20 19.15 10.03 3.75
CA ALA A 20 17.70 9.91 3.59
C ALA A 20 17.06 9.05 4.68
N LEU A 21 17.77 8.00 5.13
CA LEU A 21 17.39 7.14 6.27
C LEU A 21 18.63 6.81 7.08
N LYS A 22 18.50 6.73 8.40
CA LYS A 22 19.56 6.34 9.33
C LYS A 22 19.03 5.46 10.43
N ASP A 23 19.50 4.21 10.48
CA ASP A 23 19.21 3.20 11.50
C ASP A 23 17.70 2.99 11.77
N VAL A 24 16.88 2.98 10.71
CA VAL A 24 15.42 2.82 10.85
C VAL A 24 15.08 1.36 11.10
N THR A 25 14.47 1.09 12.25
CA THR A 25 13.95 -0.23 12.62
C THR A 25 12.43 -0.16 12.73
N MET A 26 11.73 -1.12 12.11
CA MET A 26 10.27 -1.19 12.05
C MET A 26 9.84 -2.65 11.89
N LYS A 27 8.72 -3.06 12.49
CA LYS A 27 8.22 -4.43 12.39
C LYS A 27 6.71 -4.42 12.16
N LEU A 28 6.22 -5.24 11.25
CA LEU A 28 4.82 -5.33 10.85
C LEU A 28 4.32 -6.76 11.02
N ARG A 29 3.18 -6.94 11.68
CA ARG A 29 2.52 -8.24 11.83
C ARG A 29 1.51 -8.49 10.71
N LYS A 30 1.14 -9.73 10.51
CA LYS A 30 0.03 -10.10 9.64
C LYS A 30 -1.29 -9.54 10.20
N GLY A 31 -2.13 -8.96 9.34
CA GLY A 31 -3.41 -8.36 9.74
C GLY A 31 -3.29 -7.04 10.52
N GLU A 32 -2.09 -6.49 10.62
CA GLU A 32 -1.84 -5.21 11.30
C GLU A 32 -1.91 -4.05 10.31
N ILE A 33 -2.46 -2.92 10.77
CA ILE A 33 -2.33 -1.63 10.12
C ILE A 33 -1.30 -0.82 10.91
N MET A 34 -0.09 -0.71 10.36
CA MET A 34 0.93 0.18 10.87
C MET A 34 0.85 1.52 10.14
N CYS A 35 0.74 2.61 10.90
CA CYS A 35 0.78 3.95 10.35
C CYS A 35 2.21 4.50 10.40
N LEU A 36 2.76 4.82 9.23
CA LEU A 36 4.05 5.49 9.10
C LEU A 36 3.81 7.00 9.01
N LEU A 37 4.10 7.69 10.10
CA LEU A 37 3.85 9.12 10.28
C LEU A 37 5.13 9.94 10.15
N GLY A 38 4.99 11.23 9.89
CA GLY A 38 6.08 12.20 9.81
C GLY A 38 5.82 13.27 8.76
N ASP A 39 6.52 14.37 8.87
CA ASP A 39 6.41 15.50 7.94
C ASP A 39 6.92 15.19 6.54
N ASN A 40 6.71 16.12 5.62
CA ASN A 40 7.32 16.06 4.29
C ASN A 40 8.84 16.12 4.43
N GLY A 41 9.54 15.22 3.70
CA GLY A 41 10.99 15.08 3.82
C GLY A 41 11.47 14.23 5.00
N ALA A 42 10.57 13.66 5.83
CA ALA A 42 10.97 12.82 6.96
C ALA A 42 11.62 11.48 6.57
N GLY A 43 11.59 11.10 5.28
CA GLY A 43 12.17 9.84 4.80
C GLY A 43 11.13 8.74 4.50
N LYS A 44 9.82 8.99 4.70
CA LYS A 44 8.74 8.02 4.49
C LYS A 44 8.78 7.38 3.10
N SER A 45 8.81 8.19 2.05
CA SER A 45 8.85 7.70 0.67
C SER A 45 10.12 6.92 0.35
N THR A 46 11.28 7.27 0.95
CA THR A 46 12.52 6.51 0.79
C THR A 46 12.39 5.13 1.43
N LEU A 47 11.86 5.05 2.66
CA LEU A 47 11.66 3.79 3.36
C LEU A 47 10.76 2.84 2.57
N ILE A 48 9.67 3.37 2.01
CA ILE A 48 8.74 2.59 1.19
C ILE A 48 9.32 2.16 -0.13
N LYS A 49 10.03 3.05 -0.82
CA LYS A 49 10.72 2.69 -2.06
C LYS A 49 11.78 1.61 -1.82
N THR A 50 12.35 1.55 -0.61
CA THR A 50 13.24 0.46 -0.21
C THR A 50 12.46 -0.85 -0.03
N LEU A 51 11.29 -0.84 0.62
CA LEU A 51 10.43 -2.01 0.73
C LEU A 51 9.86 -2.47 -0.63
N ALA A 52 9.55 -1.52 -1.49
CA ALA A 52 9.04 -1.79 -2.83
C ALA A 52 10.12 -2.23 -3.85
N GLY A 53 11.36 -2.40 -3.43
CA GLY A 53 12.46 -2.84 -4.30
C GLY A 53 12.96 -1.78 -5.30
N VAL A 54 12.55 -0.50 -5.14
CA VAL A 54 13.04 0.61 -5.98
C VAL A 54 14.44 1.04 -5.56
N HIS A 55 14.74 0.98 -4.26
CA HIS A 55 16.05 1.29 -3.71
C HIS A 55 16.58 0.12 -2.89
N LYS A 56 17.86 -0.22 -3.06
CA LYS A 56 18.55 -1.11 -2.11
C LYS A 56 18.97 -0.30 -0.88
N PRO A 57 18.79 -0.82 0.34
CA PRO A 57 19.38 -0.20 1.52
C PRO A 57 20.93 -0.22 1.40
N ASP A 58 21.57 0.80 1.93
CA ASP A 58 23.04 0.83 1.98
C ASP A 58 23.56 0.10 3.23
N GLU A 59 22.77 0.12 4.34
CA GLU A 59 23.03 -0.61 5.56
C GLU A 59 21.73 -1.24 6.09
N GLY A 60 21.88 -2.28 6.92
CA GLY A 60 20.76 -2.99 7.51
C GLY A 60 20.21 -4.11 6.63
N GLU A 61 19.08 -4.65 7.01
CA GLU A 61 18.44 -5.75 6.29
C GLU A 61 16.92 -5.72 6.39
N ILE A 62 16.28 -6.28 5.37
CA ILE A 62 14.82 -6.50 5.35
C ILE A 62 14.59 -8.00 5.50
N ILE A 63 13.70 -8.36 6.42
CA ILE A 63 13.25 -9.75 6.63
C ILE A 63 11.77 -9.81 6.26
N PHE A 64 11.41 -10.77 5.42
CA PHE A 64 10.03 -11.08 5.02
C PHE A 64 9.72 -12.55 5.29
N GLU A 65 8.65 -12.84 6.01
CA GLU A 65 8.28 -14.22 6.41
C GLU A 65 9.45 -14.99 7.07
N GLY A 66 10.28 -14.29 7.84
CA GLY A 66 11.44 -14.87 8.54
C GLY A 66 12.69 -15.05 7.68
N GLN A 67 12.66 -14.69 6.40
CA GLN A 67 13.80 -14.79 5.49
C GLN A 67 14.34 -13.41 5.14
N LYS A 68 15.66 -13.27 5.12
CA LYS A 68 16.31 -12.06 4.62
C LYS A 68 16.09 -11.95 3.12
N ILE A 69 15.60 -10.80 2.70
CA ILE A 69 15.32 -10.50 1.29
C ILE A 69 16.20 -9.38 0.78
N VAL A 70 16.57 -9.48 -0.50
CA VAL A 70 17.22 -8.44 -1.28
C VAL A 70 16.48 -8.34 -2.60
N PHE A 71 16.04 -7.16 -2.97
CA PHE A 71 15.36 -6.93 -4.23
C PHE A 71 16.33 -6.37 -5.26
N ASP A 72 16.25 -6.90 -6.48
CA ASP A 72 16.93 -6.34 -7.65
C ASP A 72 16.00 -5.41 -8.44
N SER A 73 14.70 -5.57 -8.26
CA SER A 73 13.68 -4.79 -8.95
C SER A 73 12.38 -4.69 -8.13
N PRO A 74 11.50 -3.71 -8.43
CA PRO A 74 10.15 -3.65 -7.87
C PRO A 74 9.29 -4.87 -8.18
N LYS A 75 9.58 -5.57 -9.27
CA LYS A 75 8.89 -6.80 -9.63
C LYS A 75 9.13 -7.89 -8.58
N ASP A 76 10.35 -8.01 -8.04
CA ASP A 76 10.67 -9.02 -7.03
C ASP A 76 9.84 -8.81 -5.76
N ALA A 77 9.67 -7.55 -5.31
CA ALA A 77 8.82 -7.22 -4.18
C ALA A 77 7.35 -7.58 -4.46
N LEU A 78 6.86 -7.27 -5.66
CA LEU A 78 5.49 -7.60 -6.07
C LEU A 78 5.25 -9.11 -6.15
N ASP A 79 6.22 -9.87 -6.64
CA ASP A 79 6.12 -11.33 -6.84
C ASP A 79 6.05 -12.08 -5.49
N ILE A 80 6.65 -11.56 -4.41
CA ILE A 80 6.50 -12.13 -3.06
C ILE A 80 5.26 -11.63 -2.32
N GLY A 81 4.50 -10.69 -2.91
CA GLY A 81 3.25 -10.15 -2.37
C GLY A 81 3.37 -8.81 -1.64
N ILE A 82 4.40 -8.02 -1.89
CA ILE A 82 4.49 -6.63 -1.41
C ILE A 82 3.99 -5.71 -2.51
N ALA A 83 2.80 -5.16 -2.35
CA ALA A 83 2.18 -4.26 -3.32
C ALA A 83 2.13 -2.84 -2.78
N THR A 84 2.52 -1.86 -3.60
CA THR A 84 2.49 -0.44 -3.25
C THR A 84 1.46 0.29 -4.11
N VAL A 85 0.57 1.02 -3.46
CA VAL A 85 -0.34 1.99 -4.08
C VAL A 85 0.19 3.37 -3.74
N TYR A 86 0.77 4.03 -4.72
CA TYR A 86 1.32 5.37 -4.58
C TYR A 86 0.21 6.43 -4.60
N GLN A 87 0.52 7.63 -4.16
CA GLN A 87 -0.38 8.78 -4.21
C GLN A 87 -0.88 9.06 -5.64
N ASP A 88 0.00 8.94 -6.64
CA ASP A 88 -0.41 8.80 -8.04
C ASP A 88 -0.76 7.34 -8.31
N LEU A 89 -2.03 7.07 -8.50
CA LEU A 89 -2.58 5.72 -8.59
C LEU A 89 -2.13 4.92 -9.82
N ALA A 90 -1.40 5.54 -10.74
CA ALA A 90 -1.00 4.96 -12.02
C ALA A 90 -2.18 4.33 -12.79
N LEU A 91 -3.35 4.99 -12.72
CA LEU A 91 -4.54 4.62 -13.49
C LEU A 91 -4.61 5.46 -14.76
N VAL A 92 -4.99 4.83 -15.87
CA VAL A 92 -5.16 5.51 -17.16
C VAL A 92 -6.61 6.01 -17.27
N PRO A 93 -6.87 7.32 -17.18
CA PRO A 93 -8.23 7.86 -17.05
C PRO A 93 -9.17 7.50 -18.20
N LEU A 94 -8.66 7.40 -19.43
CA LEU A 94 -9.44 7.08 -20.63
C LEU A 94 -9.69 5.57 -20.82
N MET A 95 -9.01 4.72 -20.08
CA MET A 95 -9.23 3.28 -20.12
C MET A 95 -10.36 2.86 -19.17
N SER A 96 -11.02 1.76 -19.51
CA SER A 96 -12.09 1.21 -18.69
C SER A 96 -11.61 0.76 -17.29
N VAL A 97 -12.53 0.65 -16.35
CA VAL A 97 -12.31 0.08 -15.02
C VAL A 97 -11.65 -1.30 -15.14
N THR A 98 -12.21 -2.16 -15.97
CA THR A 98 -11.71 -3.52 -16.20
C THR A 98 -10.29 -3.52 -16.75
N ARG A 99 -9.97 -2.69 -17.74
CA ARG A 99 -8.63 -2.62 -18.30
C ARG A 99 -7.61 -2.09 -17.30
N ASN A 100 -7.98 -1.09 -16.49
CA ASN A 100 -7.14 -0.61 -15.39
C ASN A 100 -6.91 -1.68 -14.33
N PHE A 101 -7.97 -2.45 -13.98
CA PHE A 101 -7.88 -3.51 -12.98
C PHE A 101 -6.89 -4.60 -13.38
N PHE A 102 -6.92 -5.02 -14.65
CA PHE A 102 -6.10 -6.14 -15.15
C PHE A 102 -4.83 -5.73 -15.91
N MET A 103 -4.51 -4.45 -16.00
CA MET A 103 -3.37 -3.96 -16.77
C MET A 103 -2.09 -4.73 -16.47
N GLY A 104 -1.53 -5.41 -17.49
CA GLY A 104 -0.32 -6.24 -17.40
C GLY A 104 -0.54 -7.64 -16.79
N ARG A 105 -1.78 -8.01 -16.44
CA ARG A 105 -2.17 -9.33 -15.91
C ARG A 105 -3.55 -9.74 -16.42
N GLU A 106 -3.81 -9.51 -17.70
CA GLU A 106 -5.08 -9.75 -18.35
C GLU A 106 -5.44 -11.24 -18.34
N PRO A 107 -6.67 -11.64 -17.97
CA PRO A 107 -7.13 -13.00 -18.21
C PRO A 107 -7.24 -13.25 -19.70
N LEU A 108 -6.66 -14.36 -20.15
CA LEU A 108 -6.59 -14.72 -21.55
C LEU A 108 -7.51 -15.90 -21.85
N LYS A 109 -8.12 -15.90 -23.07
CA LYS A 109 -8.89 -17.01 -23.63
C LYS A 109 -8.38 -17.36 -25.02
N GLY A 110 -8.66 -18.58 -25.46
CA GLY A 110 -8.26 -19.10 -26.77
C GLY A 110 -7.11 -20.11 -26.70
N PRO A 111 -6.76 -20.72 -27.85
CA PRO A 111 -5.69 -21.70 -27.92
C PRO A 111 -4.31 -21.06 -27.66
N PRO A 112 -3.28 -21.86 -27.31
CA PRO A 112 -1.96 -21.33 -26.91
C PRO A 112 -1.30 -20.38 -27.92
N PHE A 113 -1.60 -20.56 -29.21
CA PHE A 113 -1.05 -19.76 -30.30
C PHE A 113 -1.92 -18.55 -30.69
N LEU A 114 -3.14 -18.41 -30.12
CA LEU A 114 -4.05 -17.29 -30.40
C LEU A 114 -4.79 -16.88 -29.14
N LYS A 115 -4.04 -16.40 -28.15
CA LYS A 115 -4.62 -15.92 -26.90
C LYS A 115 -5.10 -14.48 -27.05
N THR A 116 -6.34 -14.24 -26.65
CA THR A 116 -6.97 -12.92 -26.64
C THR A 116 -7.44 -12.57 -25.24
N PHE A 117 -7.60 -11.28 -24.95
CA PHE A 117 -8.11 -10.81 -23.67
C PHE A 117 -9.58 -11.29 -23.45
N ASP A 118 -9.81 -12.00 -22.36
CA ASP A 118 -11.15 -12.44 -21.95
C ASP A 118 -11.86 -11.30 -21.20
N ILE A 119 -12.43 -10.38 -22.00
CA ILE A 119 -13.07 -9.18 -21.46
C ILE A 119 -14.31 -9.49 -20.62
N GLU A 120 -15.09 -10.53 -20.96
CA GLU A 120 -16.29 -10.93 -20.24
C GLU A 120 -15.96 -11.41 -18.82
N LYS A 121 -14.98 -12.33 -18.74
CA LYS A 121 -14.44 -12.80 -17.45
C LYS A 121 -13.86 -11.66 -16.64
N ALA A 122 -13.10 -10.78 -17.27
CA ALA A 122 -12.49 -9.63 -16.63
C ALA A 122 -13.54 -8.64 -16.08
N ASN A 123 -14.58 -8.31 -16.86
CA ASN A 123 -15.70 -7.45 -16.45
C ASN A 123 -16.41 -8.02 -15.21
N LYS A 124 -16.72 -9.31 -15.23
CA LYS A 124 -17.36 -9.99 -14.10
C LYS A 124 -16.52 -9.90 -12.83
N ILE A 125 -15.23 -10.19 -12.92
CA ILE A 125 -14.32 -10.13 -11.77
C ILE A 125 -14.18 -8.70 -11.26
N ALA A 126 -13.95 -7.72 -12.13
CA ALA A 126 -13.81 -6.32 -11.74
C ALA A 126 -15.06 -5.81 -11.01
N ALA A 127 -16.25 -6.05 -11.56
CA ALA A 127 -17.52 -5.67 -10.94
C ALA A 127 -17.72 -6.35 -9.57
N GLU A 128 -17.46 -7.67 -9.48
CA GLU A 128 -17.56 -8.42 -8.23
C GLU A 128 -16.64 -7.88 -7.15
N ARG A 129 -15.36 -7.63 -7.48
CA ARG A 129 -14.37 -7.14 -6.53
C ARG A 129 -14.69 -5.72 -6.05
N MET A 130 -15.16 -4.86 -6.93
CA MET A 130 -15.60 -3.51 -6.54
C MET A 130 -16.89 -3.56 -5.72
N GLY A 131 -17.85 -4.44 -6.06
CA GLY A 131 -19.07 -4.66 -5.29
C GLY A 131 -18.80 -5.14 -3.85
N GLN A 132 -17.79 -6.00 -3.63
CA GLN A 132 -17.40 -6.48 -2.30
C GLN A 132 -16.97 -5.36 -1.34
N ILE A 133 -16.58 -4.20 -1.86
CA ILE A 133 -16.19 -3.01 -1.11
C ILE A 133 -17.26 -1.92 -1.10
N GLY A 134 -18.45 -2.25 -1.61
CA GLY A 134 -19.60 -1.33 -1.62
C GLY A 134 -19.54 -0.29 -2.74
N ILE A 135 -18.72 -0.52 -3.77
CA ILE A 135 -18.66 0.33 -4.97
C ILE A 135 -19.40 -0.38 -6.10
N ASP A 136 -20.59 0.13 -6.42
CA ASP A 136 -21.39 -0.39 -7.51
C ASP A 136 -20.84 0.10 -8.85
N VAL A 137 -20.04 -0.74 -9.52
CA VAL A 137 -19.59 -0.51 -10.89
C VAL A 137 -20.66 -1.07 -11.83
N ARG A 138 -21.66 -0.24 -12.16
CA ARG A 138 -22.77 -0.62 -13.04
C ARG A 138 -22.28 -1.01 -14.44
N ASP A 139 -21.27 -0.31 -14.93
CA ASP A 139 -20.64 -0.59 -16.22
C ASP A 139 -19.11 -0.68 -16.07
N PRO A 140 -18.54 -1.90 -16.00
CA PRO A 140 -17.10 -2.09 -15.93
C PRO A 140 -16.33 -1.57 -17.17
N SER A 141 -17.03 -1.27 -18.26
CA SER A 141 -16.46 -0.67 -19.48
C SER A 141 -16.33 0.86 -19.39
N GLN A 142 -16.95 1.49 -18.37
CA GLN A 142 -16.83 2.95 -18.17
C GLN A 142 -15.36 3.36 -17.96
N ALA A 143 -15.01 4.56 -18.43
CA ALA A 143 -13.67 5.11 -18.24
C ALA A 143 -13.41 5.43 -16.76
N VAL A 144 -12.23 5.07 -16.23
CA VAL A 144 -11.85 5.33 -14.83
C VAL A 144 -11.88 6.83 -14.49
N GLY A 145 -11.65 7.70 -15.48
CA GLY A 145 -11.74 9.15 -15.30
C GLY A 145 -13.12 9.65 -14.85
N THR A 146 -14.20 8.87 -15.05
CA THR A 146 -15.56 9.21 -14.60
C THR A 146 -15.83 8.84 -13.13
N MET A 147 -14.93 8.07 -12.51
CA MET A 147 -15.03 7.66 -11.11
C MET A 147 -14.58 8.78 -10.18
N SER A 148 -15.14 8.83 -8.98
CA SER A 148 -14.68 9.71 -7.90
C SER A 148 -13.27 9.33 -7.45
N GLY A 149 -12.57 10.26 -6.77
CA GLY A 149 -11.24 9.98 -6.22
C GLY A 149 -11.20 8.77 -5.29
N GLY A 150 -12.21 8.64 -4.41
CA GLY A 150 -12.33 7.49 -3.49
C GLY A 150 -12.55 6.17 -4.21
N GLU A 151 -13.37 6.15 -5.25
CA GLU A 151 -13.58 4.94 -6.06
C GLU A 151 -12.32 4.51 -6.80
N ARG A 152 -11.57 5.46 -7.36
CA ARG A 152 -10.27 5.19 -7.99
C ARG A 152 -9.25 4.64 -6.99
N GLN A 153 -9.23 5.20 -5.78
CA GLN A 153 -8.37 4.69 -4.70
C GLN A 153 -8.74 3.24 -4.34
N CYS A 154 -10.02 2.97 -4.16
CA CYS A 154 -10.51 1.62 -3.88
C CYS A 154 -10.23 0.64 -5.03
N LEU A 155 -10.31 1.09 -6.29
CA LEU A 155 -9.94 0.29 -7.46
C LEU A 155 -8.47 -0.16 -7.38
N ALA A 156 -7.56 0.78 -7.11
CA ALA A 156 -6.13 0.47 -6.99
C ALA A 156 -5.83 -0.50 -5.82
N ILE A 157 -6.46 -0.30 -4.67
CA ILE A 157 -6.36 -1.20 -3.51
C ILE A 157 -6.92 -2.58 -3.84
N SER A 158 -8.12 -2.65 -4.42
CA SER A 158 -8.78 -3.91 -4.79
C SER A 158 -7.96 -4.72 -5.79
N ARG A 159 -7.36 -4.05 -6.77
CA ARG A 159 -6.42 -4.64 -7.72
C ARG A 159 -5.23 -5.28 -7.01
N ALA A 160 -4.58 -4.57 -6.10
CA ALA A 160 -3.42 -5.08 -5.35
C ALA A 160 -3.80 -6.34 -4.55
N ILE A 161 -4.94 -6.31 -3.85
CA ILE A 161 -5.44 -7.45 -3.07
C ILE A 161 -5.78 -8.64 -3.97
N TYR A 162 -6.47 -8.41 -5.09
CA TYR A 162 -6.84 -9.47 -6.03
C TYR A 162 -5.62 -10.22 -6.58
N PHE A 163 -4.52 -9.50 -6.83
CA PHE A 163 -3.29 -10.10 -7.33
C PHE A 163 -2.36 -10.66 -6.24
N GLY A 164 -2.87 -10.85 -5.02
CA GLY A 164 -2.20 -11.63 -3.98
C GLY A 164 -1.28 -10.84 -3.08
N ALA A 165 -1.56 -9.54 -2.85
CA ALA A 165 -0.83 -8.78 -1.86
C ALA A 165 -0.94 -9.44 -0.47
N LYS A 166 0.20 -9.66 0.18
CA LYS A 166 0.35 -10.03 1.59
C LYS A 166 0.61 -8.80 2.44
N VAL A 167 1.34 -7.84 1.86
CA VAL A 167 1.60 -6.51 2.41
C VAL A 167 1.11 -5.46 1.42
N LEU A 168 0.29 -4.56 1.89
CA LEU A 168 -0.22 -3.42 1.14
C LEU A 168 0.38 -2.14 1.69
N VAL A 169 1.15 -1.46 0.88
CA VAL A 169 1.71 -0.14 1.19
C VAL A 169 0.85 0.92 0.54
N LEU A 170 0.35 1.87 1.31
CA LEU A 170 -0.53 2.93 0.86
C LEU A 170 0.11 4.29 1.14
N ASP A 171 0.50 4.99 0.08
CA ASP A 171 1.14 6.30 0.19
C ASP A 171 0.10 7.43 0.07
N GLU A 172 -0.19 8.09 1.20
CA GLU A 172 -1.14 9.21 1.32
C GLU A 172 -2.53 8.91 0.68
N PRO A 173 -3.17 7.77 0.98
CA PRO A 173 -4.36 7.31 0.23
C PRO A 173 -5.59 8.19 0.40
N THR A 174 -5.57 9.14 1.32
CA THR A 174 -6.71 10.01 1.64
C THR A 174 -6.42 11.50 1.46
N SER A 175 -5.22 11.88 1.01
CA SER A 175 -4.76 13.28 0.97
C SER A 175 -5.58 14.18 0.04
N ALA A 176 -6.08 13.64 -1.07
CA ALA A 176 -6.86 14.37 -2.08
C ALA A 176 -8.37 14.07 -2.04
N LEU A 177 -8.85 13.48 -0.93
CA LEU A 177 -10.24 13.01 -0.79
C LEU A 177 -11.04 13.88 0.17
N GLY A 178 -12.32 14.11 -0.15
CA GLY A 178 -13.27 14.66 0.81
C GLY A 178 -13.53 13.69 1.98
N VAL A 179 -14.08 14.20 3.07
CA VAL A 179 -14.28 13.47 4.35
C VAL A 179 -15.02 12.14 4.13
N HIS A 180 -16.10 12.15 3.36
CA HIS A 180 -16.88 10.94 3.08
C HIS A 180 -16.07 9.91 2.30
N GLN A 181 -15.38 10.32 1.24
CA GLN A 181 -14.55 9.44 0.41
C GLN A 181 -13.39 8.84 1.20
N ALA A 182 -12.70 9.66 2.01
CA ALA A 182 -11.64 9.19 2.91
C ALA A 182 -12.17 8.13 3.89
N SER A 183 -13.37 8.33 4.47
CA SER A 183 -13.99 7.35 5.37
C SER A 183 -14.26 6.00 4.67
N VAL A 184 -14.72 6.01 3.41
CA VAL A 184 -14.95 4.78 2.63
C VAL A 184 -13.63 4.03 2.42
N VAL A 185 -12.57 4.73 1.99
CA VAL A 185 -11.24 4.13 1.78
C VAL A 185 -10.68 3.55 3.08
N LEU A 186 -10.75 4.28 4.18
CA LEU A 186 -10.25 3.82 5.49
C LEU A 186 -11.01 2.59 5.99
N LYS A 187 -12.34 2.55 5.84
CA LYS A 187 -13.14 1.36 6.18
C LYS A 187 -12.74 0.15 5.35
N TYR A 188 -12.44 0.35 4.06
CA TYR A 188 -11.98 -0.74 3.21
C TYR A 188 -10.60 -1.27 3.67
N ILE A 189 -9.67 -0.39 4.02
CA ILE A 189 -8.36 -0.76 4.57
C ILE A 189 -8.52 -1.62 5.84
N VAL A 190 -9.37 -1.17 6.78
CA VAL A 190 -9.64 -1.92 8.03
C VAL A 190 -10.24 -3.30 7.73
N LYS A 191 -11.20 -3.38 6.80
CA LYS A 191 -11.79 -4.65 6.36
C LYS A 191 -10.74 -5.58 5.76
N ALA A 192 -9.85 -5.09 4.90
CA ALA A 192 -8.79 -5.87 4.31
C ALA A 192 -7.79 -6.39 5.37
N ALA A 193 -7.41 -5.55 6.32
CA ALA A 193 -6.53 -5.94 7.42
C ALA A 193 -7.17 -7.01 8.31
N SER A 194 -8.48 -6.90 8.63
CA SER A 194 -9.19 -7.93 9.40
C SER A 194 -9.25 -9.29 8.71
N GLN A 195 -9.03 -9.34 7.39
CA GLN A 195 -8.91 -10.56 6.60
C GLN A 195 -7.48 -11.11 6.53
N GLY A 196 -6.55 -10.51 7.27
CA GLY A 196 -5.17 -10.96 7.41
C GLY A 196 -4.16 -10.21 6.53
N LEU A 197 -4.57 -9.19 5.75
CA LEU A 197 -3.65 -8.35 5.00
C LEU A 197 -2.85 -7.45 5.96
N ALA A 198 -1.53 -7.45 5.85
CA ALA A 198 -0.69 -6.50 6.56
C ALA A 198 -0.68 -5.16 5.78
N VAL A 199 -0.85 -4.03 6.46
CA VAL A 199 -0.95 -2.71 5.83
C VAL A 199 0.07 -1.74 6.42
N ILE A 200 0.80 -1.05 5.56
CA ILE A 200 1.58 0.14 5.91
C ILE A 200 0.83 1.35 5.35
N LEU A 201 0.21 2.11 6.25
CA LEU A 201 -0.51 3.34 5.91
C LEU A 201 0.39 4.54 6.15
N ILE A 202 0.81 5.20 5.08
CA ILE A 202 1.62 6.40 5.17
C ILE A 202 0.73 7.61 5.10
N THR A 203 0.87 8.48 6.06
CA THR A 203 0.19 9.77 6.04
C THR A 203 0.84 10.75 7.02
N HIS A 204 0.67 12.03 6.76
CA HIS A 204 0.95 13.10 7.71
C HIS A 204 -0.32 13.45 8.54
N ASN A 205 -1.48 12.89 8.18
CA ASN A 205 -2.75 13.18 8.84
C ASN A 205 -3.05 12.18 9.97
N VAL A 206 -2.68 12.55 11.19
CA VAL A 206 -2.92 11.74 12.40
C VAL A 206 -4.41 11.48 12.65
N HIS A 207 -5.31 12.41 12.23
CA HIS A 207 -6.76 12.24 12.41
C HIS A 207 -7.31 11.08 11.53
N HIS A 208 -6.67 10.80 10.39
CA HIS A 208 -7.02 9.64 9.55
C HIS A 208 -6.32 8.37 10.03
N ALA A 209 -5.06 8.49 10.50
CA ALA A 209 -4.26 7.35 10.94
C ALA A 209 -4.74 6.75 12.26
N TYR A 210 -4.98 7.59 13.27
CA TYR A 210 -5.25 7.12 14.63
C TYR A 210 -6.50 6.22 14.77
N PRO A 211 -7.64 6.51 14.11
CA PRO A 211 -8.82 5.64 14.21
C PRO A 211 -8.55 4.21 13.70
N VAL A 212 -7.74 4.05 12.66
CA VAL A 212 -7.57 2.78 11.93
C VAL A 212 -6.28 2.04 12.28
N GLY A 213 -5.22 2.74 12.71
CA GLY A 213 -3.92 2.16 13.03
C GLY A 213 -3.95 1.26 14.25
N ASN A 214 -3.17 0.17 14.21
CA ASN A 214 -2.85 -0.68 15.36
C ASN A 214 -1.54 -0.22 16.01
N SER A 215 -0.58 0.22 15.19
CA SER A 215 0.71 0.77 15.64
C SER A 215 1.11 1.99 14.79
N PHE A 216 2.02 2.80 15.34
CA PHE A 216 2.45 4.06 14.75
C PHE A 216 3.97 4.15 14.80
N THR A 217 4.61 4.21 13.64
CA THR A 217 6.04 4.52 13.53
C THR A 217 6.18 5.97 13.09
N VAL A 218 6.89 6.77 13.89
CA VAL A 218 7.09 8.20 13.60
C VAL A 218 8.48 8.40 13.04
N LEU A 219 8.58 8.97 11.84
CA LEU A 219 9.84 9.36 11.22
C LEU A 219 10.04 10.87 11.29
N ASN A 220 11.28 11.26 11.60
CA ASN A 220 11.72 12.63 11.54
C ASN A 220 13.15 12.70 10.98
N ARG A 221 13.34 13.44 9.89
CA ARG A 221 14.64 13.67 9.24
C ARG A 221 15.44 12.38 9.03
N GLY A 222 14.78 11.34 8.50
CA GLY A 222 15.39 10.06 8.18
C GLY A 222 15.62 9.12 9.37
N LYS A 223 15.19 9.47 10.57
CA LYS A 223 15.33 8.65 11.78
C LYS A 223 13.96 8.26 12.33
N SER A 224 13.85 7.08 12.94
CA SER A 224 12.67 6.70 13.71
C SER A 224 12.73 7.34 15.09
N LEU A 225 11.65 8.03 15.48
CA LEU A 225 11.44 8.50 16.86
C LEU A 225 10.88 7.38 17.75
N GLY A 226 10.48 6.27 17.15
CA GLY A 226 9.94 5.10 17.84
C GLY A 226 8.73 4.52 17.12
N THR A 227 8.38 3.30 17.52
CA THR A 227 7.14 2.61 17.14
C THR A 227 6.31 2.41 18.40
N TYR A 228 5.05 2.80 18.36
CA TYR A 228 4.13 2.80 19.48
C TYR A 228 2.90 1.97 19.14
N GLU A 229 2.50 1.07 20.02
CA GLU A 229 1.18 0.42 19.93
C GLU A 229 0.08 1.43 20.26
N LYS A 230 -1.10 1.31 19.64
CA LYS A 230 -2.22 2.25 19.86
C LYS A 230 -2.61 2.43 21.33
N LYS A 231 -2.49 1.35 22.12
CA LYS A 231 -2.80 1.37 23.56
C LYS A 231 -1.81 2.19 24.40
N ASP A 232 -0.58 2.41 23.87
CA ASP A 232 0.53 3.01 24.60
C ASP A 232 0.76 4.49 24.24
N ILE A 233 0.00 5.02 23.27
CA ILE A 233 0.14 6.41 22.81
C ILE A 233 -1.22 7.07 22.53
N SER A 234 -1.38 8.31 22.99
CA SER A 234 -2.57 9.08 22.67
C SER A 234 -2.45 9.82 21.33
N ARG A 235 -3.61 10.20 20.78
CA ARG A 235 -3.65 10.99 19.54
C ARG A 235 -2.94 12.33 19.70
N GLU A 236 -3.14 12.99 20.85
CA GLU A 236 -2.54 14.29 21.20
C GLU A 236 -1.02 14.18 21.23
N LYS A 237 -0.49 13.07 21.77
CA LYS A 237 0.95 12.82 21.80
C LYS A 237 1.52 12.63 20.40
N LEU A 238 0.83 11.88 19.51
CA LEU A 238 1.24 11.72 18.11
C LEU A 238 1.24 13.05 17.34
N LEU A 239 0.27 13.94 17.63
CA LEU A 239 0.20 15.28 17.02
C LEU A 239 1.32 16.20 17.47
N SER A 240 1.95 15.94 18.62
CA SER A 240 3.03 16.76 19.19
C SER A 240 4.43 16.30 18.79
N MET A 241 4.56 15.22 18.02
CA MET A 241 5.82 14.61 17.59
C MET A 241 6.18 15.02 16.17
#